data_32d9cf5587447ea4b095fab0afb8153e
#
_entry.id   32d9cf5587447ea4b095fab0afb8153e
#
_cell.length_a   1.000
_cell.length_b   1.000
_cell.length_c   1.000
_cell.angle_alpha   90.00
_cell.angle_beta   90.00
_cell.angle_gamma   90.00
#
_symmetry.space_group_name_H-M   'P 1'
#
loop_
_entity.id
_entity.type
_entity.pdbx_description
1 polymer ?
#
loop_
_entity_poly.entity_id
_entity_poly.type
_entity_poly.pdbx_seq_one_letter_code
_entity_poly.pdbx_strand_id
1 'polypeptide(L)'
;MVLEDFLFPGEIITFQSGKVKTLKDHFDFYITDQRILLYRRRGVVFKKDRIVAERIEDIRTLHYNEKGIAKKKGVLRIETMSKKMEPIEGKVGDIKAIWQELQKHIKKEG
;
A
#
# COMPACT_ATOMS: atom_id res chain seq x y z
N MET A 1 2.49 15.52 13.58
CA MET A 1 2.82 15.25 12.17
C MET A 1 1.82 14.29 11.57
N VAL A 2 1.28 14.61 10.44
CA VAL A 2 0.26 13.81 9.77
C VAL A 2 0.71 13.47 8.37
N LEU A 3 -0.03 12.55 7.74
CA LEU A 3 0.32 12.08 6.39
C LEU A 3 0.47 13.21 5.38
N GLU A 4 -0.37 14.23 5.49
CA GLU A 4 -0.35 15.35 4.56
C GLU A 4 1.01 16.05 4.49
N ASP A 5 1.81 15.93 5.55
CA ASP A 5 3.15 16.53 5.56
C ASP A 5 4.11 15.83 4.58
N PHE A 6 3.76 14.62 4.13
CA PHE A 6 4.60 13.85 3.23
C PHE A 6 4.15 13.91 1.79
N LEU A 7 3.04 14.57 1.51
CA LEU A 7 2.53 14.67 0.15
C LEU A 7 3.29 15.73 -0.65
N PHE A 8 3.45 15.47 -1.94
CA PHE A 8 4.00 16.48 -2.83
C PHE A 8 2.98 17.59 -3.06
N PRO A 9 3.43 18.80 -3.42
CA PRO A 9 2.48 19.86 -3.78
C PRO A 9 1.54 19.36 -4.88
N GLY A 10 0.24 19.51 -4.64
CA GLY A 10 -0.77 19.09 -5.61
C GLY A 10 -1.10 17.60 -5.61
N GLU A 11 -0.40 16.82 -4.83
CA GLU A 11 -0.69 15.37 -4.75
C GLU A 11 -1.99 15.15 -3.99
N ILE A 12 -2.85 14.27 -4.51
CA ILE A 12 -4.18 14.03 -3.97
C ILE A 12 -4.33 12.56 -3.60
N ILE A 13 -4.80 12.29 -2.38
CA ILE A 13 -5.14 10.93 -1.96
C ILE A 13 -6.44 10.53 -2.65
N THR A 14 -6.40 9.44 -3.42
CA THR A 14 -7.56 8.95 -4.14
C THR A 14 -8.16 7.70 -3.53
N PHE A 15 -7.43 7.04 -2.64
CA PHE A 15 -7.88 5.79 -2.04
C PHE A 15 -7.21 5.60 -0.69
N GLN A 16 -7.95 5.05 0.25
CA GLN A 16 -7.44 4.75 1.58
C GLN A 16 -8.03 3.42 2.03
N SER A 17 -7.20 2.53 2.55
CA SER A 17 -7.68 1.28 3.11
C SER A 17 -7.44 1.24 4.62
N GLY A 18 -7.89 0.16 5.25
CA GLY A 18 -7.57 -0.11 6.63
C GLY A 18 -6.12 -0.53 6.80
N LYS A 19 -5.79 -0.99 7.98
CA LYS A 19 -4.41 -1.36 8.28
C LYS A 19 -3.99 -2.62 7.55
N VAL A 20 -2.77 -2.57 7.06
CA VAL A 20 -2.14 -3.71 6.40
C VAL A 20 -0.84 -4.04 7.12
N LYS A 21 -0.35 -5.26 6.92
CA LYS A 21 0.89 -5.71 7.53
C LYS A 21 1.93 -5.95 6.44
N THR A 22 3.08 -5.32 6.58
CA THR A 22 4.22 -5.55 5.71
C THR A 22 5.47 -5.11 6.48
N LEU A 23 6.64 -5.59 6.05
CA LEU A 23 7.91 -5.23 6.69
C LEU A 23 7.88 -5.45 8.21
N LYS A 24 7.15 -6.48 8.64
CA LYS A 24 7.01 -6.85 10.07
C LYS A 24 6.32 -5.79 10.90
N ASP A 25 5.49 -4.95 10.27
CA ASP A 25 4.85 -3.86 10.96
C ASP A 25 3.47 -3.59 10.34
N HIS A 26 2.68 -2.76 11.01
CA HIS A 26 1.35 -2.41 10.53
C HIS A 26 1.36 -0.97 10.03
N PHE A 27 0.74 -0.76 8.88
CA PHE A 27 0.69 0.55 8.22
C PHE A 27 -0.73 0.87 7.77
N ASP A 28 -1.03 2.14 7.66
CA ASP A 28 -2.20 2.60 6.93
C ASP A 28 -1.81 2.70 5.46
N PHE A 29 -2.69 2.25 4.57
CA PHE A 29 -2.41 2.19 3.14
C PHE A 29 -3.16 3.27 2.40
N TYR A 30 -2.45 4.02 1.59
CA TYR A 30 -3.03 5.09 0.77
C TYR A 30 -2.56 4.99 -0.66
N ILE A 31 -3.43 5.39 -1.58
CA ILE A 31 -3.06 5.58 -2.98
C ILE A 31 -3.33 7.03 -3.32
N THR A 32 -2.35 7.68 -3.90
CA THR A 32 -2.53 9.04 -4.41
C THR A 32 -2.57 8.99 -5.93
N ASP A 33 -2.70 10.14 -6.56
CA ASP A 33 -2.62 10.22 -8.01
C ASP A 33 -1.20 9.94 -8.54
N GLN A 34 -0.22 9.79 -7.65
CA GLN A 34 1.18 9.58 -8.05
C GLN A 34 1.83 8.38 -7.41
N ARG A 35 1.47 8.01 -6.17
CA ARG A 35 2.21 7.04 -5.38
C ARG A 35 1.32 6.11 -4.58
N ILE A 36 1.90 4.98 -4.19
CA ILE A 36 1.40 4.17 -3.07
C ILE A 36 2.12 4.67 -1.84
N LEU A 37 1.39 4.88 -0.75
CA LEU A 37 1.95 5.30 0.52
C LEU A 37 1.56 4.33 1.61
N LEU A 38 2.55 3.86 2.35
CA LEU A 38 2.35 3.09 3.57
C LEU A 38 2.83 3.99 4.72
N TYR A 39 1.92 4.34 5.60
CA TYR A 39 2.21 5.28 6.65
C TYR A 39 1.96 4.69 8.01
N ARG A 40 2.91 4.85 8.90
CA ARG A 40 2.76 4.45 10.29
C ARG A 40 3.24 5.56 11.19
N ARG A 41 2.35 6.01 12.05
CA ARG A 41 2.72 6.95 13.10
C ARG A 41 3.22 6.17 14.30
N ARG A 42 4.42 6.43 14.68
CA ARG A 42 5.00 5.76 15.82
C ARG A 42 4.69 6.46 17.12
N GLY A 43 4.54 5.59 18.13
CA GLY A 43 4.05 5.83 19.46
C GLY A 43 4.61 6.98 20.26
N VAL A 44 4.35 6.89 21.56
CA VAL A 44 4.36 8.02 22.45
C VAL A 44 5.76 8.51 22.79
N VAL A 45 6.73 7.59 22.84
CA VAL A 45 8.08 7.91 23.32
C VAL A 45 9.01 8.29 22.17
N PHE A 46 8.98 7.53 21.09
CA PHE A 46 9.76 7.82 19.89
C PHE A 46 8.80 8.18 18.77
N LYS A 47 8.55 9.45 18.63
CA LYS A 47 7.58 9.95 17.65
C LYS A 47 8.17 10.01 16.26
N LYS A 48 8.73 8.91 15.81
CA LYS A 48 9.19 8.84 14.42
C LYS A 48 8.13 8.19 13.59
N ASP A 49 7.59 8.93 12.66
CA ASP A 49 6.69 8.39 11.68
C ASP A 49 7.51 7.56 10.68
N ARG A 50 6.91 6.51 10.18
CA ARG A 50 7.51 5.70 9.14
C ARG A 50 6.65 5.77 7.90
N ILE A 51 7.28 6.05 6.78
CA ILE A 51 6.58 6.11 5.51
C ILE A 51 7.35 5.33 4.46
N VAL A 52 6.61 4.54 3.69
CA VAL A 52 7.14 3.83 2.54
C VAL A 52 6.37 4.32 1.33
N ALA A 53 7.06 4.73 0.30
CA ALA A 53 6.43 5.28 -0.89
C ALA A 53 6.99 4.64 -2.14
N GLU A 54 6.10 4.31 -3.09
CA GLU A 54 6.48 3.79 -4.40
C GLU A 54 5.64 4.49 -5.46
N ARG A 55 6.28 4.84 -6.55
CA ARG A 55 5.56 5.51 -7.64
C ARG A 55 4.68 4.52 -8.39
N ILE A 56 3.44 4.91 -8.64
CA ILE A 56 2.50 4.03 -9.34
C ILE A 56 3.01 3.68 -10.73
N GLU A 57 3.63 4.62 -11.42
CA GLU A 57 4.12 4.37 -12.77
C GLU A 57 5.26 3.35 -12.81
N ASP A 58 5.90 3.07 -11.69
CA ASP A 58 6.98 2.08 -11.62
C ASP A 58 6.46 0.66 -11.37
N ILE A 59 5.17 0.50 -11.08
CA ILE A 59 4.61 -0.82 -10.81
C ILE A 59 4.53 -1.62 -12.10
N ARG A 60 5.06 -2.84 -12.06
CA ARG A 60 5.06 -3.75 -13.22
C ARG A 60 4.05 -4.87 -13.06
N THR A 61 4.02 -5.48 -11.88
CA THR A 61 3.25 -6.69 -11.68
C THR A 61 2.56 -6.66 -10.33
N LEU A 62 1.31 -7.15 -10.33
CA LEU A 62 0.52 -7.31 -9.10
C LEU A 62 0.08 -8.76 -9.01
N HIS A 63 0.34 -9.40 -7.87
CA HIS A 63 -0.16 -10.74 -7.59
C HIS A 63 -0.98 -10.72 -6.32
N TYR A 64 -2.22 -11.16 -6.44
CA TYR A 64 -3.10 -11.29 -5.29
C TYR A 64 -3.36 -12.75 -5.02
N ASN A 65 -3.25 -13.17 -3.76
CA ASN A 65 -3.73 -14.48 -3.37
C ASN A 65 -4.22 -14.43 -1.93
N GLU A 66 -4.79 -15.54 -1.50
CA GLU A 66 -5.33 -15.67 -0.15
C GLU A 66 -4.63 -16.82 0.54
N LYS A 67 -4.42 -16.70 1.84
CA LYS A 67 -3.81 -17.77 2.62
C LYS A 67 -4.59 -17.97 3.90
N GLY A 68 -4.42 -19.16 4.50
CA GLY A 68 -5.11 -19.53 5.72
C GLY A 68 -6.33 -20.39 5.44
N ILE A 69 -6.74 -21.17 6.45
CA ILE A 69 -7.85 -22.10 6.31
C ILE A 69 -9.09 -21.54 7.00
N ALA A 70 -8.99 -21.27 8.29
CA ALA A 70 -10.13 -20.79 9.07
C ALA A 70 -10.29 -19.27 8.94
N LYS A 71 -9.19 -18.54 9.04
CA LYS A 71 -9.19 -17.09 8.87
C LYS A 71 -8.31 -16.76 7.69
N LYS A 72 -8.95 -16.46 6.58
CA LYS A 72 -8.20 -16.11 5.37
C LYS A 72 -7.68 -14.69 5.43
N LYS A 73 -6.48 -14.53 4.95
CA LYS A 73 -5.87 -13.22 4.77
C LYS A 73 -5.60 -13.01 3.29
N GLY A 74 -5.80 -11.77 2.84
CA GLY A 74 -5.38 -11.39 1.51
C GLY A 74 -3.89 -11.07 1.52
N VAL A 75 -3.21 -11.43 0.45
CA VAL A 75 -1.79 -11.14 0.28
C VAL A 75 -1.59 -10.52 -1.09
N LEU A 76 -1.00 -9.35 -1.11
CA LEU A 76 -0.69 -8.65 -2.35
C LEU A 76 0.81 -8.54 -2.51
N ARG A 77 1.31 -9.02 -3.65
CA ARG A 77 2.72 -8.86 -4.01
C ARG A 77 2.83 -7.88 -5.15
N ILE A 78 3.67 -6.88 -4.95
CA ILE A 78 3.88 -5.82 -5.92
C ILE A 78 5.32 -5.85 -6.39
N GLU A 79 5.51 -5.91 -7.70
CA GLU A 79 6.84 -5.78 -8.29
C GLU A 79 6.92 -4.46 -9.04
N THR A 80 7.97 -3.71 -8.77
CA THR A 80 8.25 -2.47 -9.48
C THR A 80 9.40 -2.69 -10.46
N MET A 81 9.74 -1.64 -11.19
CA MET A 81 10.83 -1.72 -12.16
C MET A 81 12.16 -2.10 -11.53
N SER A 82 12.37 -1.71 -10.29
CA SER A 82 13.67 -1.88 -9.64
C SER A 82 13.71 -2.97 -8.58
N LYS A 83 12.54 -3.40 -8.06
CA LYS A 83 12.55 -4.33 -6.94
C LYS A 83 11.21 -5.02 -6.76
N LYS A 84 11.23 -6.08 -5.97
CA LYS A 84 10.02 -6.71 -5.46
C LYS A 84 9.75 -6.14 -4.07
N MET A 85 8.57 -5.59 -3.88
CA MET A 85 8.17 -5.11 -2.57
C MET A 85 7.86 -6.30 -1.66
N GLU A 86 8.02 -6.10 -0.36
CA GLU A 86 7.60 -7.13 0.60
C GLU A 86 6.09 -7.33 0.50
N PRO A 87 5.61 -8.58 0.67
CA PRO A 87 4.18 -8.84 0.58
C PRO A 87 3.38 -8.02 1.58
N ILE A 88 2.24 -7.55 1.13
CA ILE A 88 1.30 -6.78 1.95
C ILE A 88 0.14 -7.68 2.32
N GLU A 89 -0.12 -7.84 3.60
CA GLU A 89 -1.17 -8.73 4.11
C GLU A 89 -2.22 -7.97 4.88
N GLY A 90 -3.43 -8.48 4.86
CA GLY A 90 -4.51 -7.90 5.62
C GLY A 90 -5.81 -8.64 5.40
N LYS A 91 -6.90 -8.02 5.79
CA LYS A 91 -8.22 -8.59 5.56
C LYS A 91 -8.45 -8.77 4.07
N VAL A 92 -9.06 -9.89 3.70
CA VAL A 92 -9.31 -10.22 2.29
C VAL A 92 -9.99 -9.05 1.56
N GLY A 93 -11.05 -8.49 2.15
CA GLY A 93 -11.77 -7.39 1.53
C GLY A 93 -10.90 -6.16 1.31
N ASP A 94 -10.08 -5.83 2.29
CA ASP A 94 -9.20 -4.65 2.19
C ASP A 94 -8.13 -4.83 1.13
N ILE A 95 -7.47 -6.00 1.14
CA ILE A 95 -6.38 -6.25 0.19
C ILE A 95 -6.92 -6.37 -1.23
N LYS A 96 -8.09 -7.01 -1.37
CA LYS A 96 -8.72 -7.13 -2.69
C LYS A 96 -9.09 -5.74 -3.24
N ALA A 97 -9.58 -4.86 -2.39
CA ALA A 97 -9.90 -3.49 -2.81
C ALA A 97 -8.65 -2.73 -3.26
N ILE A 98 -7.54 -2.90 -2.54
CA ILE A 98 -6.27 -2.30 -2.92
C ILE A 98 -5.84 -2.82 -4.30
N TRP A 99 -5.91 -4.14 -4.49
CA TRP A 99 -5.52 -4.75 -5.75
C TRP A 99 -6.37 -4.22 -6.91
N GLN A 100 -7.68 -4.13 -6.71
CA GLN A 100 -8.58 -3.63 -7.74
C GLN A 100 -8.29 -2.17 -8.08
N GLU A 101 -8.02 -1.37 -7.07
CA GLU A 101 -7.73 0.04 -7.28
C GLU A 101 -6.41 0.23 -8.05
N LEU A 102 -5.39 -0.53 -7.68
CA LEU A 102 -4.10 -0.45 -8.37
C LEU A 102 -4.20 -0.92 -9.81
N GLN A 103 -5.04 -1.92 -10.07
CA GLN A 103 -5.22 -2.39 -11.44
C GLN A 103 -5.80 -1.32 -12.35
N LYS A 104 -6.62 -0.43 -11.82
CA LYS A 104 -7.14 0.68 -12.63
C LYS A 104 -6.04 1.57 -13.16
N HIS A 105 -4.99 1.76 -12.39
CA HIS A 105 -3.87 2.59 -12.80
C HIS A 105 -2.98 1.89 -13.82
N ILE A 106 -2.84 0.58 -13.70
CA ILE A 106 -1.95 -0.19 -14.57
C ILE A 106 -2.60 -0.46 -15.94
N LYS A 107 -3.90 -0.75 -15.95
CA LYS A 107 -4.60 -1.10 -17.17
C LYS A 107 -4.69 0.02 -18.20
N LYS A 108 -4.44 1.24 -17.79
CA LYS A 108 -4.49 2.38 -18.70
C LYS A 108 -3.43 2.30 -19.79
N GLU A 109 -2.46 1.44 -19.60
CA GLU A 109 -1.39 1.26 -20.57
C GLU A 109 -1.77 0.36 -21.72
N GLY A 110 -2.83 -0.41 -21.54
CA GLY A 110 -3.24 -1.47 -22.46
C GLY A 110 -3.65 -1.05 -23.82
#